data_e79656fa10aff82c82feef4054f5495e
#
_entry.id   e79656fa10aff82c82feef4054f5495e
#
_cell.length_a   1.000
_cell.length_b   1.000
_cell.length_c   1.000
_cell.angle_alpha   90.00
_cell.angle_beta   90.00
_cell.angle_gamma   90.00
#
_symmetry.space_group_name_H-M   'P 1'
#
loop_
_entity.id
_entity.type
_entity.pdbx_description
1 polymer ?
#
loop_
_entity_poly.entity_id
_entity_poly.type
_entity_poly.pdbx_seq_one_letter_code
_entity_poly.pdbx_strand_id
1 'polypeptide(L)'
;MGLFDKMKQATATAGGNQTVTFTFQELPESLAQMQALPEASLDTPFKTAALTVCALCAYGADKNIGKEMLNWLRGPRPLNGQDISFLNDRFRDGKSYIPFSYFVGASPENGYTPRQPFTLLVGSNHTSNVEEGYCKLFIPCGGADDPRPIKLRRKGNGQWFLWEQYLLTGIRVPASADPWA
;
A
#
# COMPACT_ATOMS: atom_id res chain seq x y z
N MET A 1 -9.77 17.91 -13.35
CA MET A 1 -8.53 17.73 -12.59
C MET A 1 -7.57 18.81 -13.02
N GLY A 2 -7.33 19.73 -12.11
CA GLY A 2 -6.62 20.95 -12.43
C GLY A 2 -5.12 20.79 -12.50
N LEU A 3 -4.51 21.80 -13.10
CA LEU A 3 -3.06 22.01 -13.26
C LEU A 3 -2.25 21.82 -11.94
N PHE A 4 -2.91 21.94 -10.80
CA PHE A 4 -2.32 21.82 -9.47
C PHE A 4 -1.94 20.40 -9.07
N ASP A 5 -2.59 19.37 -9.63
CA ASP A 5 -2.20 17.98 -9.37
C ASP A 5 -0.88 17.58 -10.06
N LYS A 6 -0.62 18.19 -11.22
CA LYS A 6 0.66 17.96 -11.93
C LYS A 6 1.86 18.62 -11.25
N MET A 7 1.65 19.69 -10.51
CA MET A 7 2.75 20.42 -9.85
C MET A 7 3.19 19.77 -8.54
N LYS A 8 2.35 18.96 -7.89
CA LYS A 8 2.73 18.23 -6.68
C LYS A 8 3.56 16.96 -6.95
N GLN A 9 3.59 16.51 -8.22
CA GLN A 9 4.36 15.32 -8.62
C GLN A 9 5.78 15.63 -9.10
N ALA A 10 6.19 16.87 -9.18
CA ALA A 10 7.33 17.29 -10.00
C ALA A 10 8.63 17.57 -9.25
N THR A 11 8.79 17.21 -7.98
CA THR A 11 10.09 17.39 -7.31
C THR A 11 10.47 16.20 -6.46
N ALA A 12 10.83 15.11 -7.13
CA ALA A 12 11.69 14.11 -6.52
C ALA A 12 13.14 14.62 -6.60
N THR A 13 13.56 15.42 -5.65
CA THR A 13 14.98 15.68 -5.43
C THR A 13 15.61 14.38 -4.93
N ALA A 14 16.59 13.88 -5.66
CA ALA A 14 17.39 12.74 -5.25
C ALA A 14 17.90 12.97 -3.82
N GLY A 15 17.54 12.08 -2.88
CA GLY A 15 18.08 12.04 -1.53
C GLY A 15 17.31 12.81 -0.45
N GLY A 16 16.16 13.45 -0.75
CA GLY A 16 15.34 14.14 0.24
C GLY A 16 14.21 13.28 0.84
N ASN A 17 13.76 13.65 2.06
CA ASN A 17 12.54 13.11 2.63
C ASN A 17 11.34 13.67 1.86
N GLN A 18 10.49 12.81 1.32
CA GLN A 18 9.29 13.19 0.59
C GLN A 18 8.10 12.40 1.12
N THR A 19 6.96 13.05 1.25
CA THR A 19 5.69 12.39 1.54
C THR A 19 4.69 12.72 0.45
N VAL A 20 4.09 11.69 -0.12
CA VAL A 20 3.04 11.82 -1.13
C VAL A 20 1.71 11.36 -0.51
N THR A 21 0.69 12.19 -0.67
CA THR A 21 -0.66 11.91 -0.19
C THR A 21 -1.51 11.38 -1.33
N PHE A 22 -2.17 10.26 -1.09
CA PHE A 22 -3.15 9.67 -2.02
C PHE A 22 -4.53 9.72 -1.40
N THR A 23 -5.53 10.04 -2.21
CA THR A 23 -6.92 10.11 -1.77
C THR A 23 -7.79 9.30 -2.71
N PHE A 24 -8.59 8.39 -2.14
CA PHE A 24 -9.53 7.56 -2.88
C PHE A 24 -10.93 7.83 -2.35
N GLN A 25 -11.87 8.19 -3.22
CA GLN A 25 -13.28 8.33 -2.86
C GLN A 25 -13.87 6.96 -2.52
N GLU A 26 -13.53 5.96 -3.32
CA GLU A 26 -13.86 4.56 -3.13
C GLU A 26 -12.62 3.70 -3.36
N LEU A 27 -12.49 2.61 -2.61
CA LEU A 27 -11.43 1.65 -2.87
C LEU A 27 -11.83 0.75 -4.05
N PRO A 28 -10.89 0.41 -4.94
CA PRO A 28 -11.20 -0.44 -6.09
C PRO A 28 -11.62 -1.84 -5.63
N GLU A 29 -12.71 -2.36 -6.20
CA GLU A 29 -13.26 -3.68 -5.90
C GLU A 29 -12.99 -4.69 -7.03
N SER A 30 -12.30 -4.28 -8.08
CA SER A 30 -11.88 -5.13 -9.19
C SER A 30 -10.58 -4.62 -9.79
N LEU A 31 -9.87 -5.50 -10.51
CA LEU A 31 -8.66 -5.09 -11.24
C LEU A 31 -8.97 -4.00 -12.27
N ALA A 32 -10.11 -4.10 -12.96
CA ALA A 32 -10.51 -3.08 -13.93
C ALA A 32 -10.71 -1.70 -13.27
N GLN A 33 -11.33 -1.66 -12.10
CA GLN A 33 -11.47 -0.42 -11.34
C GLN A 33 -10.11 0.13 -10.89
N MET A 34 -9.20 -0.72 -10.44
CA MET A 34 -7.83 -0.31 -10.07
C MET A 34 -7.10 0.27 -11.28
N GLN A 35 -7.17 -0.39 -12.42
CA GLN A 35 -6.52 0.07 -13.65
C GLN A 35 -7.10 1.36 -14.21
N ALA A 36 -8.30 1.74 -13.82
CA ALA A 36 -8.93 3.01 -14.19
C ALA A 36 -8.50 4.19 -13.30
N LEU A 37 -7.80 3.93 -12.20
CA LEU A 37 -7.29 4.99 -11.32
C LEU A 37 -6.08 5.70 -11.94
N PRO A 38 -5.87 7.01 -11.64
CA PRO A 38 -4.68 7.73 -12.11
C PRO A 38 -3.36 7.06 -11.69
N GLU A 39 -3.34 6.46 -10.52
CA GLU A 39 -2.18 5.78 -9.96
C GLU A 39 -1.78 4.54 -10.76
N ALA A 40 -2.67 4.00 -11.59
CA ALA A 40 -2.40 2.82 -12.42
C ALA A 40 -1.36 3.06 -13.51
N SER A 41 -0.92 4.29 -13.73
CA SER A 41 0.22 4.60 -14.59
C SER A 41 1.51 3.94 -14.08
N LEU A 42 1.63 3.69 -12.78
CA LEU A 42 2.78 3.10 -12.09
C LEU A 42 4.11 3.82 -12.41
N ASP A 43 4.03 5.08 -12.80
CA ASP A 43 5.20 5.86 -13.24
C ASP A 43 6.03 6.41 -12.07
N THR A 44 5.57 6.25 -10.84
CA THR A 44 6.34 6.50 -9.62
C THR A 44 6.19 5.32 -8.66
N PRO A 45 7.20 5.05 -7.81
CA PRO A 45 7.09 3.99 -6.82
C PRO A 45 6.00 4.27 -5.77
N PHE A 46 5.71 5.55 -5.51
CA PHE A 46 4.66 5.96 -4.58
C PHE A 46 3.28 5.49 -5.02
N LYS A 47 2.97 5.58 -6.31
CA LYS A 47 1.70 5.12 -6.88
C LYS A 47 1.52 3.61 -6.70
N THR A 48 2.55 2.84 -7.01
CA THR A 48 2.53 1.38 -6.84
C THR A 48 2.37 1.00 -5.37
N ALA A 49 3.04 1.69 -4.47
CA ALA A 49 2.90 1.47 -3.04
C ALA A 49 1.46 1.73 -2.57
N ALA A 50 0.86 2.83 -2.99
CA ALA A 50 -0.53 3.16 -2.64
C ALA A 50 -1.51 2.11 -3.15
N LEU A 51 -1.37 1.69 -4.41
CA LEU A 51 -2.24 0.65 -4.98
C LEU A 51 -2.03 -0.72 -4.32
N THR A 52 -0.84 -0.99 -3.80
CA THR A 52 -0.59 -2.23 -3.04
C THR A 52 -1.44 -2.28 -1.77
N VAL A 53 -1.57 -1.17 -1.05
CA VAL A 53 -2.48 -1.12 0.11
C VAL A 53 -3.92 -1.40 -0.32
N CYS A 54 -4.38 -0.80 -1.40
CA CYS A 54 -5.72 -1.07 -1.97
C CYS A 54 -5.90 -2.55 -2.31
N ALA A 55 -4.89 -3.17 -2.93
CA ALA A 55 -4.92 -4.59 -3.29
C ALA A 55 -4.98 -5.51 -2.06
N LEU A 56 -4.29 -5.16 -0.99
CA LEU A 56 -4.35 -5.91 0.26
C LEU A 56 -5.73 -5.77 0.95
N CYS A 57 -6.34 -4.60 0.89
CA CYS A 57 -7.72 -4.42 1.34
C CYS A 57 -8.69 -5.31 0.55
N ALA A 58 -8.54 -5.34 -0.78
CA ALA A 58 -9.34 -6.20 -1.64
C ALA A 58 -9.11 -7.69 -1.34
N TYR A 59 -7.87 -8.09 -1.06
CA TYR A 59 -7.53 -9.47 -0.69
C TYR A 59 -8.26 -9.93 0.57
N GLY A 60 -8.36 -9.06 1.56
CA GLY A 60 -9.09 -9.36 2.79
C GLY A 60 -10.59 -9.55 2.58
N ALA A 61 -11.17 -8.89 1.58
CA ALA A 61 -12.59 -9.03 1.22
C ALA A 61 -12.86 -10.20 0.27
N ASP A 62 -12.01 -10.36 -0.75
CA ASP A 62 -12.08 -11.43 -1.75
C ASP A 62 -10.68 -11.78 -2.21
N LYS A 63 -10.21 -12.98 -1.85
CA LYS A 63 -8.85 -13.44 -2.14
C LYS A 63 -8.55 -13.48 -3.63
N ASN A 64 -9.51 -13.85 -4.47
CA ASN A 64 -9.30 -13.96 -5.91
C ASN A 64 -9.10 -12.58 -6.55
N ILE A 65 -9.91 -11.62 -6.16
CA ILE A 65 -9.77 -10.23 -6.61
C ILE A 65 -8.44 -9.63 -6.14
N GLY A 66 -8.11 -9.82 -4.87
CA GLY A 66 -6.84 -9.35 -4.32
C GLY A 66 -5.63 -9.96 -5.01
N LYS A 67 -5.68 -11.26 -5.35
CA LYS A 67 -4.62 -11.94 -6.11
C LYS A 67 -4.44 -11.37 -7.51
N GLU A 68 -5.53 -11.08 -8.22
CA GLU A 68 -5.45 -10.45 -9.54
C GLU A 68 -4.76 -9.08 -9.47
N MET A 69 -5.16 -8.26 -8.50
CA MET A 69 -4.55 -6.95 -8.28
C MET A 69 -3.07 -7.05 -7.93
N LEU A 70 -2.71 -7.93 -6.98
CA LEU A 70 -1.32 -8.13 -6.56
C LEU A 70 -0.47 -8.66 -7.71
N ASN A 71 -0.97 -9.60 -8.49
CA ASN A 71 -0.24 -10.13 -9.66
C ASN A 71 0.02 -9.03 -10.68
N TRP A 72 -0.94 -8.17 -10.94
CA TRP A 72 -0.75 -7.03 -11.83
C TRP A 72 0.30 -6.04 -11.28
N LEU A 73 0.25 -5.72 -9.99
CA LEU A 73 1.21 -4.83 -9.34
C LEU A 73 2.62 -5.43 -9.26
N ARG A 74 2.75 -6.75 -9.25
CA ARG A 74 4.04 -7.44 -9.25
C ARG A 74 4.66 -7.59 -10.64
N GLY A 75 3.85 -7.38 -11.69
CA GLY A 75 4.33 -7.41 -13.07
C GLY A 75 4.95 -8.75 -13.47
N PRO A 76 6.25 -8.76 -13.88
CA PRO A 76 6.88 -9.98 -14.37
C PRO A 76 7.06 -11.10 -13.33
N ARG A 77 6.83 -10.82 -12.05
CA ARG A 77 7.04 -11.77 -10.95
C ARG A 77 5.74 -11.97 -10.16
N PRO A 78 4.77 -12.73 -10.70
CA PRO A 78 3.50 -12.97 -10.00
C PRO A 78 3.69 -13.72 -8.69
N LEU A 79 2.64 -13.74 -7.88
CA LEU A 79 2.63 -14.48 -6.60
C LEU A 79 2.91 -15.97 -6.85
N ASN A 80 3.80 -16.55 -6.03
CA ASN A 80 4.04 -17.97 -5.97
C ASN A 80 3.28 -18.62 -4.80
N GLY A 81 3.42 -19.95 -4.64
CA GLY A 81 2.74 -20.68 -3.58
C GLY A 81 3.10 -20.22 -2.17
N GLN A 82 4.35 -19.84 -1.93
CA GLN A 82 4.80 -19.31 -0.64
C GLN A 82 4.20 -17.94 -0.35
N ASP A 83 4.14 -17.06 -1.36
CA ASP A 83 3.51 -15.76 -1.24
C ASP A 83 2.04 -15.88 -0.85
N ILE A 84 1.32 -16.79 -1.51
CA ILE A 84 -0.09 -17.04 -1.24
C ILE A 84 -0.30 -17.63 0.16
N SER A 85 0.53 -18.58 0.57
CA SER A 85 0.49 -19.15 1.92
C SER A 85 0.73 -18.09 2.99
N PHE A 86 1.70 -17.19 2.77
CA PHE A 86 1.98 -16.07 3.67
C PHE A 86 0.77 -15.13 3.79
N LEU A 87 0.19 -14.74 2.66
CA LEU A 87 -1.00 -13.88 2.66
C LEU A 87 -2.17 -14.54 3.41
N ASN A 88 -2.45 -15.81 3.12
CA ASN A 88 -3.53 -16.54 3.79
C ASN A 88 -3.30 -16.64 5.29
N ASP A 89 -2.06 -16.84 5.72
CA ASP A 89 -1.72 -16.88 7.14
C ASP A 89 -1.96 -15.53 7.81
N ARG A 90 -1.54 -14.43 7.16
CA ARG A 90 -1.68 -13.08 7.71
C ARG A 90 -3.14 -12.59 7.79
N PHE A 91 -3.99 -13.04 6.89
CA PHE A 91 -5.41 -12.68 6.88
C PHE A 91 -6.31 -13.65 7.65
N ARG A 92 -5.74 -14.70 8.23
CA ARG A 92 -6.49 -15.68 9.03
C ARG A 92 -7.08 -15.03 10.29
N ASP A 93 -8.16 -15.63 10.80
CA ASP A 93 -8.75 -15.27 12.10
C ASP A 93 -9.25 -13.82 12.16
N GLY A 94 -9.93 -13.38 11.10
CA GLY A 94 -10.57 -12.06 11.06
C GLY A 94 -9.62 -10.87 10.94
N LYS A 95 -8.40 -11.09 10.46
CA LYS A 95 -7.38 -10.04 10.36
C LYS A 95 -7.46 -9.18 9.10
N SER A 96 -8.60 -9.14 8.42
CA SER A 96 -8.82 -8.28 7.25
C SER A 96 -8.72 -6.78 7.56
N TYR A 97 -8.71 -6.40 8.83
CA TYR A 97 -8.50 -5.01 9.27
C TYR A 97 -7.07 -4.49 9.00
N ILE A 98 -6.08 -5.38 8.89
CA ILE A 98 -4.66 -4.98 8.85
C ILE A 98 -4.36 -3.93 7.77
N PRO A 99 -4.72 -4.11 6.49
CA PRO A 99 -4.40 -3.13 5.48
C PRO A 99 -5.15 -1.79 5.66
N PHE A 100 -6.32 -1.79 6.31
CA PHE A 100 -7.04 -0.55 6.62
C PHE A 100 -6.30 0.33 7.64
N SER A 101 -5.40 -0.24 8.42
CA SER A 101 -4.60 0.50 9.41
C SER A 101 -3.71 1.58 8.79
N TYR A 102 -3.45 1.51 7.50
CA TYR A 102 -2.63 2.48 6.76
C TYR A 102 -3.39 3.74 6.33
N PHE A 103 -4.71 3.72 6.37
CA PHE A 103 -5.49 4.91 6.05
C PHE A 103 -5.62 5.85 7.24
N VAL A 104 -5.53 7.15 6.95
CA VAL A 104 -5.63 8.19 7.97
C VAL A 104 -6.94 8.07 8.76
N GLY A 105 -6.85 8.15 10.07
CA GLY A 105 -7.99 8.04 10.99
C GLY A 105 -8.30 6.63 11.47
N ALA A 106 -7.74 5.60 10.84
CA ALA A 106 -7.88 4.22 11.32
C ALA A 106 -7.02 3.98 12.55
N SER A 107 -7.59 3.40 13.59
CA SER A 107 -6.90 3.10 14.85
C SER A 107 -7.49 1.86 15.52
N PRO A 108 -6.78 1.23 16.46
CA PRO A 108 -7.34 0.11 17.24
C PRO A 108 -8.64 0.47 17.94
N GLU A 109 -8.78 1.71 18.43
CA GLU A 109 -9.92 2.19 19.20
C GLU A 109 -11.20 2.28 18.37
N ASN A 110 -11.08 2.52 17.06
CA ASN A 110 -12.25 2.60 16.16
C ASN A 110 -12.37 1.39 15.22
N GLY A 111 -11.70 0.27 15.55
CA GLY A 111 -11.73 -0.94 14.73
C GLY A 111 -11.11 -0.75 13.35
N TYR A 112 -10.14 0.14 13.24
CA TYR A 112 -9.49 0.51 11.98
C TYR A 112 -10.47 1.03 10.92
N THR A 113 -11.39 1.87 11.35
CA THR A 113 -12.31 2.56 10.44
C THR A 113 -11.67 3.85 9.93
N PRO A 114 -11.32 3.94 8.65
CA PRO A 114 -10.67 5.13 8.09
C PRO A 114 -11.60 6.34 8.07
N ARG A 115 -11.00 7.54 8.10
CA ARG A 115 -11.70 8.77 7.75
C ARG A 115 -11.99 8.79 6.25
N GLN A 116 -13.14 9.34 5.88
CA GLN A 116 -13.50 9.55 4.47
C GLN A 116 -13.11 10.95 4.00
N PRO A 117 -12.62 11.12 2.78
CA PRO A 117 -12.24 10.07 1.82
C PRO A 117 -11.02 9.27 2.31
N PHE A 118 -10.84 8.06 1.79
CA PHE A 118 -9.67 7.23 2.12
C PHE A 118 -8.38 7.97 1.78
N THR A 119 -7.57 8.26 2.79
CA THR A 119 -6.33 9.01 2.62
C THR A 119 -5.13 8.20 3.10
N LEU A 120 -4.11 8.14 2.27
CA LEU A 120 -2.91 7.34 2.48
C LEU A 120 -1.67 8.22 2.31
N LEU A 121 -0.72 8.10 3.22
CA LEU A 121 0.56 8.80 3.17
C LEU A 121 1.67 7.81 2.84
N VAL A 122 2.47 8.10 1.82
CA VAL A 122 3.61 7.27 1.43
C VAL A 122 4.86 8.12 1.48
N GLY A 123 5.83 7.72 2.30
CA GLY A 123 7.04 8.49 2.54
C GLY A 123 8.31 7.85 2.03
N SER A 124 9.28 8.69 1.68
CA SER A 124 10.66 8.30 1.41
C SER A 124 11.59 8.88 2.46
N ASN A 125 12.80 8.33 2.57
CA ASN A 125 13.87 8.85 3.40
C ASN A 125 15.23 8.62 2.73
N HIS A 126 16.32 8.91 3.44
CA HIS A 126 17.69 8.75 2.93
C HIS A 126 18.06 7.31 2.53
N THR A 127 17.29 6.29 2.97
CA THR A 127 17.53 4.89 2.62
C THR A 127 16.74 4.43 1.40
N SER A 128 15.84 5.25 0.86
CA SER A 128 14.88 4.82 -0.15
C SER A 128 15.53 4.41 -1.47
N ASN A 129 16.58 5.11 -1.90
CA ASN A 129 17.19 4.96 -3.23
C ASN A 129 18.64 4.48 -3.18
N VAL A 130 19.03 3.74 -2.14
CA VAL A 130 20.43 3.27 -1.99
C VAL A 130 20.78 2.12 -2.93
N GLU A 131 19.80 1.40 -3.45
CA GLU A 131 19.96 0.27 -4.36
C GLU A 131 19.41 0.65 -5.74
N GLU A 132 20.27 0.63 -6.77
CA GLU A 132 19.87 0.99 -8.13
C GLU A 132 18.72 0.11 -8.63
N GLY A 133 17.70 0.73 -9.24
CA GLY A 133 16.53 0.04 -9.76
C GLY A 133 15.48 -0.33 -8.71
N TYR A 134 15.73 -0.03 -7.43
CA TYR A 134 14.81 -0.28 -6.33
C TYR A 134 14.49 1.00 -5.58
N CYS A 135 13.31 1.03 -4.97
CA CYS A 135 12.92 2.10 -4.07
C CYS A 135 12.23 1.51 -2.84
N LYS A 136 12.71 1.86 -1.66
CA LYS A 136 12.11 1.47 -0.39
C LYS A 136 11.31 2.66 0.15
N LEU A 137 10.02 2.47 0.34
CA LEU A 137 9.11 3.47 0.86
C LEU A 137 8.55 3.04 2.21
N PHE A 138 7.95 3.98 2.92
CA PHE A 138 7.45 3.79 4.28
C PHE A 138 6.05 4.34 4.38
N ILE A 139 5.14 3.55 4.95
CA ILE A 139 3.73 3.93 5.10
C ILE A 139 3.37 3.95 6.58
N PRO A 140 3.03 5.12 7.14
CA PRO A 140 2.55 5.21 8.51
C PRO A 140 1.24 4.47 8.69
N CYS A 141 1.03 3.88 9.87
CA CYS A 141 -0.22 3.20 10.16
C CYS A 141 -0.67 3.45 11.61
N GLY A 142 -1.97 3.35 11.84
CA GLY A 142 -2.54 3.53 13.17
C GLY A 142 -2.30 2.36 14.13
N GLY A 143 -1.75 1.25 13.64
CA GLY A 143 -1.54 0.04 14.41
C GLY A 143 -0.09 -0.28 14.77
N ALA A 144 0.85 0.62 14.47
CA ALA A 144 2.26 0.45 14.79
C ALA A 144 2.93 1.80 15.05
N ASP A 145 3.98 1.80 15.85
CA ASP A 145 4.71 3.02 16.20
C ASP A 145 5.58 3.52 15.04
N ASP A 146 6.17 2.57 14.30
CA ASP A 146 7.02 2.89 13.15
C ASP A 146 6.28 2.64 11.82
N PRO A 147 6.54 3.48 10.78
CA PRO A 147 6.03 3.22 9.45
C PRO A 147 6.50 1.86 8.93
N ARG A 148 5.65 1.19 8.18
CA ARG A 148 5.97 -0.11 7.58
C ARG A 148 6.61 0.05 6.21
N PRO A 149 7.68 -0.71 5.92
CA PRO A 149 8.37 -0.61 4.65
C PRO A 149 7.67 -1.38 3.53
N ILE A 150 7.86 -0.87 2.32
CA ILE A 150 7.48 -1.52 1.07
C ILE A 150 8.59 -1.26 0.05
N LYS A 151 8.96 -2.28 -0.71
CA LYS A 151 10.03 -2.20 -1.71
C LYS A 151 9.46 -2.36 -3.10
N LEU A 152 9.81 -1.43 -3.98
CA LEU A 152 9.37 -1.38 -5.38
C LEU A 152 10.57 -1.57 -6.30
N ARG A 153 10.32 -2.13 -7.47
CA ARG A 153 11.34 -2.33 -8.50
C ARG A 153 10.95 -1.64 -9.80
N ARG A 154 11.90 -0.91 -10.38
CA ARG A 154 11.73 -0.24 -11.66
C ARG A 154 11.96 -1.22 -12.81
N LYS A 155 11.07 -1.19 -13.78
CA LYS A 155 11.22 -1.87 -15.06
C LYS A 155 11.83 -0.93 -16.10
N GLY A 156 12.42 -1.50 -17.16
CA GLY A 156 13.07 -0.72 -18.21
C GLY A 156 12.18 0.29 -18.92
N ASN A 157 10.86 0.11 -18.90
CA ASN A 157 9.89 1.07 -19.45
C ASN A 157 9.58 2.25 -18.51
N GLY A 158 10.21 2.33 -17.35
CA GLY A 158 10.00 3.39 -16.36
C GLY A 158 8.91 3.12 -15.35
N GLN A 159 8.13 2.05 -15.49
CA GLN A 159 7.12 1.69 -14.51
C GLN A 159 7.74 1.02 -13.29
N TRP A 160 7.05 1.19 -12.13
CA TRP A 160 7.44 0.59 -10.86
C TRP A 160 6.48 -0.51 -10.48
N PHE A 161 7.03 -1.65 -10.04
CA PHE A 161 6.28 -2.82 -9.63
C PHE A 161 6.58 -3.20 -8.19
N LEU A 162 5.62 -3.87 -7.55
CA LEU A 162 5.79 -4.37 -6.20
C LEU A 162 6.86 -5.47 -6.18
N TRP A 163 7.91 -5.26 -5.38
CA TRP A 163 8.95 -6.26 -5.15
C TRP A 163 8.70 -7.05 -3.87
N GLU A 164 8.61 -6.35 -2.73
CA GLU A 164 8.32 -6.92 -1.42
C GLU A 164 7.51 -5.92 -0.59
N GLN A 165 6.64 -6.43 0.28
CA GLN A 165 5.90 -5.62 1.23
C GLN A 165 5.99 -6.23 2.64
N TYR A 166 6.06 -5.36 3.64
CA TYR A 166 6.12 -5.71 5.05
C TYR A 166 4.95 -5.09 5.80
N LEU A 167 3.81 -4.96 5.13
CA LEU A 167 2.65 -4.20 5.58
C LEU A 167 1.71 -5.01 6.49
N LEU A 168 1.88 -6.34 6.56
CA LEU A 168 0.97 -7.23 7.25
C LEU A 168 1.49 -7.74 8.60
N THR A 169 2.62 -7.22 9.08
CA THR A 169 3.29 -7.73 10.27
C THR A 169 3.33 -6.68 11.38
N GLY A 170 3.03 -7.11 12.61
CA GLY A 170 3.19 -6.27 13.79
C GLY A 170 2.16 -5.15 13.92
N ILE A 171 0.96 -5.36 13.40
CA ILE A 171 -0.16 -4.42 13.54
C ILE A 171 -0.98 -4.82 14.76
N ARG A 172 -1.23 -3.86 15.66
CA ARG A 172 -2.00 -4.09 16.87
C ARG A 172 -3.41 -4.57 16.56
N VAL A 173 -3.94 -5.49 17.37
CA VAL A 173 -5.33 -5.93 17.25
C VAL A 173 -6.28 -4.77 17.57
N PRO A 174 -7.51 -4.78 17.00
CA PRO A 174 -8.53 -3.81 17.42
C PRO A 174 -8.77 -3.88 18.94
N ALA A 175 -9.02 -2.75 19.56
CA ALA A 175 -9.25 -2.68 21.01
C ALA A 175 -10.38 -3.60 21.46
N SER A 176 -11.44 -3.74 20.66
CA SER A 176 -12.56 -4.64 20.94
C SER A 176 -12.17 -6.14 20.96
N ALA A 177 -11.08 -6.51 20.33
CA ALA A 177 -10.56 -7.89 20.30
C ALA A 177 -9.40 -8.11 21.27
N ASP A 178 -8.94 -7.06 21.95
CA ASP A 178 -7.86 -7.12 22.92
C ASP A 178 -8.43 -7.35 24.33
N PRO A 179 -8.15 -8.53 24.96
CA PRO A 179 -8.64 -8.81 26.30
C PRO A 179 -8.03 -7.93 27.39
N TRP A 180 -6.97 -7.18 27.04
CA TRP A 180 -6.26 -6.30 27.97
C TRP A 180 -6.52 -4.79 27.71
N ALA A 181 -7.36 -4.48 26.75
CA ALA A 181 -7.72 -3.10 26.42
C ALA A 181 -8.62 -2.45 27.46
#